data_e31221d6f15f9262a419980dd617aa96
#
_entry.id   e31221d6f15f9262a419980dd617aa96
#
_cell.length_a   1.000
_cell.length_b   1.000
_cell.length_c   1.000
_cell.angle_alpha   90.00
_cell.angle_beta   90.00
_cell.angle_gamma   90.00
#
_symmetry.space_group_name_H-M   'P 1'
#
loop_
_entity.id
_entity.type
_entity.pdbx_description
1 polymer ?
#
loop_
_entity_poly.entity_id
_entity_poly.type
_entity_poly.pdbx_seq_one_letter_code
_entity_poly.pdbx_strand_id
1 'polypeptide(L)' 'EVRALPAPYRSTLYLHYFEGYTAAEIGRILGAKRNTVLSWLARGRQALRERMIGGFDDA' A
#
# COMPACT_ATOMS: atom_id res chain seq x y z
N GLU A 1 1.05 1.05 10.56
CA GLU A 1 0.36 2.27 10.29
C GLU A 1 0.72 2.87 8.94
N VAL A 2 -0.30 3.25 8.17
CA VAL A 2 -0.08 3.69 6.80
C VAL A 2 0.81 4.94 6.74
N ARG A 3 0.64 5.83 7.70
CA ARG A 3 1.38 7.09 7.67
C ARG A 3 2.88 6.91 7.86
N ALA A 4 3.30 5.80 8.44
CA ALA A 4 4.71 5.52 8.65
C ALA A 4 5.37 4.94 7.41
N LEU A 5 4.60 4.56 6.41
CA LEU A 5 5.15 4.00 5.18
C LEU A 5 5.62 5.11 4.25
N PRO A 6 6.74 4.89 3.56
CA PRO A 6 7.20 5.87 2.58
C PRO A 6 6.28 5.89 1.38
N ALA A 7 6.18 7.04 0.72
CA ALA A 7 5.60 7.08 -0.59
C ALA A 7 6.54 6.33 -1.53
N PRO A 8 6.06 5.59 -2.51
CA PRO A 8 4.68 5.53 -3.01
C PRO A 8 3.80 4.48 -2.33
N TYR A 9 4.34 3.72 -1.38
CA TYR A 9 3.56 2.66 -0.74
C TYR A 9 2.31 3.21 -0.06
N ARG A 10 2.47 4.30 0.66
CA ARG A 10 1.36 4.92 1.36
C ARG A 10 0.28 5.40 0.39
N SER A 11 0.68 6.11 -0.65
CA SER A 11 -0.28 6.62 -1.63
C SER A 11 -1.01 5.48 -2.32
N THR A 12 -0.28 4.43 -2.69
CA THR A 12 -0.86 3.30 -3.38
C THR A 12 -1.89 2.60 -2.51
N LEU A 13 -1.57 2.38 -1.25
CA LEU A 13 -2.51 1.74 -0.33
C LEU A 13 -3.75 2.59 -0.13
N TYR A 14 -3.57 3.89 0.02
CA TYR A 14 -4.68 4.80 0.21
C TYR A 14 -5.63 4.76 -0.98
N LEU A 15 -5.08 4.89 -2.18
CA LEU A 15 -5.90 4.90 -3.38
C LEU A 15 -6.62 3.58 -3.59
N HIS A 16 -5.96 2.48 -3.26
CA HIS A 16 -6.58 1.17 -3.46
C HIS A 16 -7.67 0.87 -2.43
N TYR A 17 -7.37 1.09 -1.15
CA TYR A 17 -8.28 0.66 -0.10
C TYR A 17 -9.34 1.71 0.25
N PHE A 18 -9.02 2.97 0.15
CA PHE A 18 -9.98 4.00 0.52
C PHE A 18 -10.74 4.57 -0.66
N GLU A 19 -10.08 4.69 -1.81
CA GLU A 19 -10.73 5.25 -2.99
C GLU A 19 -11.24 4.19 -3.94
N GLY A 20 -10.80 2.95 -3.80
CA GLY A 20 -11.30 1.86 -4.63
C GLY A 20 -10.72 1.77 -6.02
N TYR A 21 -9.58 2.40 -6.27
CA TYR A 21 -8.95 2.34 -7.58
C TYR A 21 -8.25 0.99 -7.80
N THR A 22 -8.26 0.54 -9.04
CA THR A 22 -7.51 -0.65 -9.41
C THR A 22 -6.03 -0.31 -9.57
N ALA A 23 -5.18 -1.35 -9.61
CA ALA A 23 -3.75 -1.14 -9.80
C ALA A 23 -3.46 -0.40 -11.10
N ALA A 24 -4.20 -0.71 -12.17
CA ALA A 24 -4.00 -0.01 -13.43
C ALA A 24 -4.34 1.47 -13.33
N GLU A 25 -5.44 1.77 -12.61
CA GLU A 25 -5.85 3.16 -12.42
C GLU A 25 -4.84 3.91 -11.56
N ILE A 26 -4.37 3.29 -10.50
CA ILE A 26 -3.36 3.89 -9.64
C ILE A 26 -2.08 4.16 -10.43
N GLY A 27 -1.71 3.23 -11.30
CA GLY A 27 -0.55 3.43 -12.14
C GLY A 27 -0.67 4.67 -13.00
N ARG A 28 -1.86 4.91 -13.55
CA ARG A 28 -2.09 6.11 -14.35
C ARG A 28 -2.02 7.38 -13.50
N ILE A 29 -2.56 7.31 -12.29
CA ILE A 29 -2.55 8.46 -11.39
C ILE A 29 -1.13 8.81 -10.96
N LEU A 30 -0.34 7.79 -10.62
CA LEU A 30 1.00 8.00 -10.09
C LEU A 30 2.09 7.97 -11.15
N GLY A 31 1.73 7.70 -12.40
CA GLY A 31 2.71 7.64 -13.47
C GLY A 31 3.58 6.40 -13.41
N ALA A 32 3.03 5.27 -13.01
CA ALA A 32 3.76 4.02 -12.88
C ALA A 32 3.07 2.91 -13.62
N LYS A 33 3.82 1.85 -13.90
CA LYS A 33 3.26 0.70 -14.57
C LYS A 33 2.42 -0.12 -13.59
N ARG A 34 1.44 -0.85 -14.15
CA ARG A 34 0.56 -1.67 -13.34
C ARG A 34 1.34 -2.65 -12.47
N ASN A 35 2.35 -3.30 -13.05
CA ASN A 35 3.15 -4.27 -12.29
C ASN A 35 3.91 -3.61 -11.15
N THR A 36 4.36 -2.40 -11.35
CA THR A 36 5.04 -1.65 -10.31
C THR A 36 4.07 -1.35 -9.16
N VAL A 37 2.85 -0.96 -9.51
CA VAL A 37 1.82 -0.69 -8.50
C VAL A 37 1.49 -1.95 -7.71
N LEU A 38 1.38 -3.08 -8.38
CA LEU A 38 1.12 -4.35 -7.70
C LEU A 38 2.22 -4.69 -6.71
N SER A 39 3.47 -4.43 -7.09
CA SER A 39 4.61 -4.62 -6.21
C SER A 39 4.49 -3.72 -4.98
N TRP A 40 4.15 -2.46 -5.21
CA TRP A 40 3.98 -1.52 -4.11
C TRP A 40 2.86 -1.95 -3.16
N LEU A 41 1.76 -2.43 -3.71
CA LEU A 41 0.65 -2.91 -2.89
C LEU A 41 1.08 -4.09 -2.03
N ALA A 42 1.79 -5.04 -2.64
CA ALA A 42 2.23 -6.21 -1.91
C ALA A 42 3.18 -5.84 -0.77
N ARG A 43 4.14 -4.97 -1.05
CA ARG A 43 5.11 -4.57 -0.05
C ARG A 43 4.46 -3.74 1.06
N GLY A 44 3.55 -2.85 0.67
CA GLY A 44 2.84 -2.05 1.66
C GLY A 44 1.99 -2.88 2.58
N ARG A 45 1.27 -3.86 2.02
CA ARG A 45 0.45 -4.74 2.83
C ARG A 45 1.31 -5.57 3.77
N GLN A 46 2.44 -6.05 3.28
CA GLN A 46 3.33 -6.85 4.12
C GLN A 46 3.86 -6.04 5.29
N ALA A 47 4.26 -4.80 5.02
CA ALA A 47 4.75 -3.93 6.09
C ALA A 47 3.69 -3.66 7.13
N LEU A 48 2.44 -3.42 6.69
CA LEU A 48 1.35 -3.19 7.62
C LEU A 48 1.04 -4.45 8.43
N ARG A 49 1.07 -5.61 7.78
CA ARG A 49 0.81 -6.86 8.47
C ARG A 49 1.83 -7.10 9.56
N GLU A 50 3.10 -6.86 9.27
CA GLU A 50 4.15 -7.06 10.25
C GLU A 50 3.98 -6.15 11.44
N ARG A 51 3.59 -4.92 11.19
CA ARG A 51 3.33 -3.99 12.27
C ARG A 51 2.13 -4.39 13.11
N MET A 52 1.07 -4.82 12.44
CA MET A 52 -0.14 -5.21 13.14
C MET A 52 0.08 -6.46 13.98
N ILE A 53 0.82 -7.42 13.41
CA ILE A 53 1.13 -8.63 14.17
C ILE A 53 1.94 -8.30 15.42
N GLY A 54 2.92 -7.41 15.27
CA GLY A 54 3.68 -6.98 16.41
C GLY A 54 2.83 -6.32 17.47
N GLY A 55 1.89 -5.48 17.03
CA GLY A 55 0.98 -4.83 17.96
C GLY A 55 0.05 -5.80 18.66
N PHE A 56 -0.46 -6.78 17.91
CA PHE A 56 -1.36 -7.78 18.48
C PHE A 56 -0.63 -8.71 19.44
N ASP A 57 0.61 -9.03 19.11
CA ASP A 57 1.40 -9.88 19.99
C ASP A 57 1.59 -9.22 21.34
N ASP A 58 1.71 -7.92 21.34
CA ASP A 58 1.86 -7.17 22.59
C ASP A 58 0.58 -7.17 23.39
N ALA A 59 -0.51 -7.28 22.72
CA ALA A 59 -1.80 -7.29 23.40
C ALA A 59 -2.07 -8.66 23.97
#